data_7e186901abe1bfc8e2a2aa57856bb005
#
_entry.id   7e186901abe1bfc8e2a2aa57856bb005
#
_cell.length_a   1.000
_cell.length_b   1.000
_cell.length_c   1.000
_cell.angle_alpha   90.00
_cell.angle_beta   90.00
_cell.angle_gamma   90.00
#
_symmetry.space_group_name_H-M   'P 1'
#
loop_
_entity.id
_entity.type
_entity.pdbx_description
1 polymer ?
#
loop_
_entity_poly.entity_id
_entity_poly.type
_entity_poly.pdbx_seq_one_letter_code
_entity_poly.pdbx_strand_id
1 'polypeptide(L)'
;MSINLPSGSQVSGEVQVGDLSGTGRLGECRFKTSAGNVRLERSGPLRVDTAAGHVTADGVAGNAEIHTGSGRVRIGATEGSVAVKNSNGDTMIDAATGNVRVRSTNGDISVDRAGAGVEAKTSNGSIRLGEVARGSVELGTAMGDLEIGIAEGTAARLQVNSKFGQVRNLLDDTTRPEASDETVEVRAHTSFGGITIRRS
;
A
#
# COMPACT_ATOMS: atom_id res chain seq x y z
N MET A 1 17.36 25.03 -2.33
CA MET A 1 16.45 26.20 -2.18
C MET A 1 15.49 25.92 -1.05
N SER A 2 15.36 26.80 -0.08
CA SER A 2 14.41 26.65 1.04
C SER A 2 13.33 27.71 0.90
N ILE A 3 12.07 27.28 1.01
CA ILE A 3 10.91 28.16 0.88
C ILE A 3 10.05 27.96 2.13
N ASN A 4 9.77 29.05 2.83
CA ASN A 4 8.87 29.03 3.98
C ASN A 4 7.44 29.32 3.47
N LEU A 5 6.53 28.41 3.71
CA LEU A 5 5.14 28.49 3.30
C LEU A 5 4.21 28.46 4.53
N PRO A 6 3.08 29.17 4.51
CA PRO A 6 2.04 29.01 5.51
C PRO A 6 1.53 27.57 5.55
N SER A 7 1.09 27.12 6.73
CA SER A 7 0.47 25.81 6.88
C SER A 7 -0.75 25.66 5.95
N GLY A 8 -0.86 24.53 5.25
CA GLY A 8 -1.92 24.27 4.27
C GLY A 8 -1.64 24.80 2.86
N SER A 9 -0.46 25.36 2.61
CA SER A 9 -0.08 25.82 1.26
C SER A 9 -0.02 24.66 0.27
N GLN A 10 -0.53 24.87 -0.93
CA GLN A 10 -0.39 23.92 -2.03
C GLN A 10 1.03 23.99 -2.61
N VAL A 11 1.60 22.85 -2.94
CA VAL A 11 2.94 22.76 -3.52
C VAL A 11 2.84 22.03 -4.85
N SER A 12 3.26 22.70 -5.92
CA SER A 12 3.41 22.08 -7.24
C SER A 12 4.80 22.36 -7.78
N GLY A 13 5.51 21.32 -8.19
CA GLY A 13 6.87 21.46 -8.72
C GLY A 13 7.19 20.40 -9.75
N GLU A 14 7.92 20.81 -10.78
CA GLU A 14 8.51 19.91 -11.76
C GLU A 14 9.98 20.25 -11.90
N VAL A 15 10.85 19.26 -11.64
CA VAL A 15 12.30 19.40 -11.76
C VAL A 15 12.87 18.16 -12.42
N GLN A 16 13.98 18.31 -13.14
CA GLN A 16 14.64 17.14 -13.72
C GLN A 16 15.40 16.35 -12.67
N VAL A 17 16.16 17.04 -11.83
CA VAL A 17 16.91 16.45 -10.72
C VAL A 17 16.78 17.34 -9.50
N GLY A 18 16.30 16.77 -8.41
CA GLY A 18 16.15 17.52 -7.15
C GLY A 18 15.26 16.81 -6.14
N ASP A 19 15.58 17.02 -4.88
CA ASP A 19 14.84 16.49 -3.75
C ASP A 19 13.76 17.47 -3.30
N LEU A 20 12.61 16.95 -2.89
CA LEU A 20 11.56 17.68 -2.19
C LEU A 20 11.54 17.26 -0.73
N SER A 21 11.73 18.20 0.17
CA SER A 21 11.52 17.98 1.60
C SER A 21 10.54 19.00 2.14
N GLY A 22 9.46 18.53 2.73
CA GLY A 22 8.43 19.36 3.34
C GLY A 22 8.21 18.97 4.79
N THR A 23 8.37 19.94 5.69
CA THR A 23 8.08 19.80 7.12
C THR A 23 6.79 20.53 7.46
N GLY A 24 6.08 20.04 8.48
CA GLY A 24 4.80 20.59 8.89
C GLY A 24 3.64 20.10 8.00
N ARG A 25 2.56 20.89 7.97
CA ARG A 25 1.33 20.53 7.26
C ARG A 25 1.23 21.29 5.94
N LEU A 26 1.33 20.58 4.85
CA LEU A 26 1.11 21.11 3.51
C LEU A 26 -0.34 20.82 3.04
N GLY A 27 -0.84 21.59 2.08
CA GLY A 27 -2.06 21.30 1.35
C GLY A 27 -1.83 20.25 0.26
N GLU A 28 -2.49 20.39 -0.88
CA GLU A 28 -2.28 19.50 -2.02
C GLU A 28 -0.83 19.61 -2.51
N CYS A 29 -0.18 18.44 -2.68
CA CYS A 29 1.18 18.37 -3.16
C CYS A 29 1.23 17.61 -4.48
N ARG A 30 1.79 18.25 -5.53
CA ARG A 30 2.09 17.62 -6.82
C ARG A 30 3.55 17.81 -7.14
N PHE A 31 4.29 16.72 -7.26
CA PHE A 31 5.69 16.78 -7.57
C PHE A 31 6.07 15.78 -8.66
N LYS A 32 6.82 16.27 -9.65
CA LYS A 32 7.33 15.45 -10.75
C LYS A 32 8.84 15.66 -10.87
N THR A 33 9.60 14.56 -10.88
CA THR A 33 11.06 14.60 -11.05
C THR A 33 11.54 13.39 -11.84
N SER A 34 12.64 13.53 -12.56
CA SER A 34 13.31 12.37 -13.15
C SER A 34 14.20 11.66 -12.13
N ALA A 35 14.88 12.40 -11.25
CA ALA A 35 15.68 11.83 -10.19
C ALA A 35 15.64 12.72 -8.95
N GLY A 36 15.29 12.14 -7.80
CA GLY A 36 15.26 12.85 -6.52
C GLY A 36 14.32 12.20 -5.52
N ASN A 37 14.57 12.46 -4.27
CA ASN A 37 13.78 11.92 -3.17
C ASN A 37 12.68 12.89 -2.77
N VAL A 38 11.55 12.34 -2.34
CA VAL A 38 10.44 13.11 -1.80
C VAL A 38 10.24 12.71 -0.35
N ARG A 39 10.31 13.67 0.55
CA ARG A 39 10.02 13.47 1.97
C ARG A 39 9.05 14.51 2.47
N LEU A 40 7.89 14.07 2.93
CA LEU A 40 6.83 14.92 3.46
C LEU A 40 6.38 14.42 4.83
N GLU A 41 6.25 15.31 5.81
CA GLU A 41 5.68 14.95 7.11
C GLU A 41 4.17 14.80 7.01
N ARG A 42 3.47 15.85 6.56
CA ARG A 42 2.02 15.82 6.36
C ARG A 42 1.63 16.58 5.11
N SER A 43 0.79 15.97 4.30
CA SER A 43 0.24 16.62 3.11
C SER A 43 -1.29 16.44 3.04
N GLY A 44 -1.96 17.30 2.31
CA GLY A 44 -3.26 17.01 1.75
C GLY A 44 -3.14 15.95 0.65
N PRO A 45 -3.99 15.95 -0.38
CA PRO A 45 -3.86 15.02 -1.49
C PRO A 45 -2.45 15.06 -2.07
N LEU A 46 -1.86 13.89 -2.31
CA LEU A 46 -0.47 13.75 -2.73
C LEU A 46 -0.38 13.09 -4.10
N ARG A 47 0.33 13.73 -5.03
CA ARG A 47 0.72 13.12 -6.29
C ARG A 47 2.20 13.26 -6.53
N VAL A 48 2.89 12.14 -6.70
CA VAL A 48 4.33 12.10 -6.98
C VAL A 48 4.59 11.24 -8.20
N ASP A 49 5.31 11.80 -9.16
CA ASP A 49 5.81 11.09 -10.34
C ASP A 49 7.34 11.21 -10.36
N THR A 50 8.08 10.11 -10.17
CA THR A 50 9.55 10.09 -10.24
C THR A 50 10.04 8.88 -11.04
N ALA A 51 11.12 9.05 -11.80
CA ALA A 51 11.74 7.90 -12.45
C ALA A 51 12.71 7.17 -11.51
N ALA A 52 13.43 7.90 -10.65
CA ALA A 52 14.33 7.32 -9.66
C ALA A 52 14.35 8.16 -8.38
N GLY A 53 14.09 7.54 -7.24
CA GLY A 53 14.13 8.19 -5.93
C GLY A 53 13.16 7.56 -4.94
N HIS A 54 13.45 7.80 -3.67
CA HIS A 54 12.60 7.33 -2.57
C HIS A 54 11.47 8.32 -2.31
N VAL A 55 10.29 7.80 -2.02
CA VAL A 55 9.13 8.60 -1.63
C VAL A 55 8.73 8.23 -0.21
N THR A 56 8.74 9.21 0.69
CA THR A 56 8.32 9.04 2.08
C THR A 56 7.29 10.12 2.41
N ALA A 57 6.12 9.71 2.88
CA ALA A 57 5.08 10.58 3.38
C ALA A 57 4.54 10.00 4.68
N ASP A 58 4.71 10.71 5.81
CA ASP A 58 4.31 10.17 7.11
C ASP A 58 2.80 10.28 7.34
N GLY A 59 2.14 11.26 6.73
CA GLY A 59 0.68 11.41 6.78
C GLY A 59 0.11 12.09 5.54
N VAL A 60 -1.00 11.55 5.02
CA VAL A 60 -1.72 12.10 3.87
C VAL A 60 -3.19 12.30 4.22
N ALA A 61 -3.64 13.55 4.30
CA ALA A 61 -5.04 13.90 4.51
C ALA A 61 -5.77 13.96 3.15
N GLY A 62 -6.08 12.81 2.59
CA GLY A 62 -6.70 12.65 1.28
C GLY A 62 -6.11 11.47 0.51
N ASN A 63 -6.23 11.49 -0.81
CA ASN A 63 -5.71 10.42 -1.65
C ASN A 63 -4.21 10.57 -1.91
N ALA A 64 -3.50 9.45 -1.97
CA ALA A 64 -2.09 9.38 -2.36
C ALA A 64 -1.95 8.64 -3.70
N GLU A 65 -1.34 9.28 -4.69
CA GLU A 65 -1.00 8.68 -5.98
C GLU A 65 0.51 8.81 -6.21
N ILE A 66 1.21 7.67 -6.28
CA ILE A 66 2.67 7.64 -6.40
C ILE A 66 3.06 6.74 -7.55
N HIS A 67 3.83 7.31 -8.47
CA HIS A 67 4.47 6.59 -9.56
C HIS A 67 5.99 6.71 -9.44
N THR A 68 6.68 5.59 -9.33
CA THR A 68 8.14 5.57 -9.34
C THR A 68 8.69 4.45 -10.22
N GLY A 69 9.76 4.73 -10.94
CA GLY A 69 10.47 3.70 -11.69
C GLY A 69 11.38 2.87 -10.80
N SER A 70 12.13 3.52 -9.90
CA SER A 70 13.03 2.85 -8.97
C SER A 70 13.16 3.62 -7.67
N GLY A 71 12.89 2.95 -6.57
CA GLY A 71 13.01 3.51 -5.23
C GLY A 71 12.01 2.90 -4.26
N ARG A 72 12.25 3.11 -2.99
CA ARG A 72 11.34 2.68 -1.94
C ARG A 72 10.22 3.69 -1.76
N VAL A 73 9.01 3.20 -1.62
CA VAL A 73 7.84 4.01 -1.29
C VAL A 73 7.40 3.69 0.13
N ARG A 74 7.32 4.70 0.98
CA ARG A 74 6.76 4.58 2.32
C ARG A 74 5.68 5.61 2.54
N ILE A 75 4.50 5.14 2.88
CA ILE A 75 3.34 5.97 3.19
C ILE A 75 2.87 5.60 4.60
N GLY A 76 2.81 6.56 5.47
CA GLY A 76 2.25 6.40 6.82
C GLY A 76 0.72 6.32 6.81
N ALA A 77 0.07 7.08 7.66
CA ALA A 77 -1.39 7.09 7.73
C ALA A 77 -2.00 7.92 6.58
N THR A 78 -2.97 7.33 5.88
CA THR A 78 -3.71 7.99 4.79
C THR A 78 -5.20 8.00 5.09
N GLU A 79 -5.82 9.18 5.04
CA GLU A 79 -7.27 9.37 5.26
C GLU A 79 -8.11 9.12 4.00
N GLY A 80 -7.51 8.63 2.93
CA GLY A 80 -8.15 8.35 1.65
C GLY A 80 -7.64 7.07 1.01
N SER A 81 -7.75 7.00 -0.31
CA SER A 81 -7.25 5.87 -1.09
C SER A 81 -5.78 6.05 -1.46
N VAL A 82 -5.07 4.94 -1.56
CA VAL A 82 -3.68 4.89 -1.95
C VAL A 82 -3.53 4.16 -3.28
N ALA A 83 -2.86 4.78 -4.25
CA ALA A 83 -2.49 4.15 -5.51
C ALA A 83 -0.97 4.28 -5.72
N VAL A 84 -0.28 3.15 -5.78
CA VAL A 84 1.18 3.10 -6.01
C VAL A 84 1.48 2.26 -7.23
N LYS A 85 2.30 2.82 -8.12
CA LYS A 85 2.97 2.06 -9.20
C LYS A 85 4.47 2.19 -9.01
N ASN A 86 5.14 1.06 -8.79
CA ASN A 86 6.58 0.99 -8.60
C ASN A 86 7.14 -0.10 -9.52
N SER A 87 8.23 0.17 -10.24
CA SER A 87 8.85 -0.90 -11.02
C SER A 87 9.88 -1.67 -10.19
N ASN A 88 10.71 -0.97 -9.43
CA ASN A 88 11.76 -1.60 -8.61
C ASN A 88 11.88 -0.96 -7.25
N GLY A 89 11.65 -1.72 -6.22
CA GLY A 89 11.77 -1.32 -4.81
C GLY A 89 10.54 -1.64 -3.99
N ASP A 90 10.69 -1.63 -2.70
CA ASP A 90 9.66 -2.01 -1.76
C ASP A 90 8.61 -0.91 -1.59
N THR A 91 7.39 -1.31 -1.35
CA THR A 91 6.28 -0.42 -1.03
C THR A 91 5.73 -0.77 0.34
N MET A 92 5.72 0.20 1.24
CA MET A 92 5.22 0.08 2.62
C MET A 92 4.12 1.11 2.86
N ILE A 93 2.98 0.65 3.33
CA ILE A 93 1.81 1.48 3.69
C ILE A 93 1.38 1.11 5.10
N ASP A 94 1.49 2.05 6.04
CA ASP A 94 1.20 1.77 7.44
C ASP A 94 -0.33 1.66 7.67
N ALA A 95 -1.12 2.62 7.16
CA ALA A 95 -2.57 2.56 7.25
C ALA A 95 -3.27 3.37 6.15
N ALA A 96 -4.36 2.83 5.62
CA ALA A 96 -5.24 3.55 4.71
C ALA A 96 -6.70 3.34 5.09
N THR A 97 -7.50 4.41 5.14
CA THR A 97 -8.94 4.30 5.40
C THR A 97 -9.73 3.95 4.15
N GLY A 98 -9.25 4.33 2.97
CA GLY A 98 -9.82 4.01 1.66
C GLY A 98 -9.20 2.78 1.02
N ASN A 99 -9.46 2.63 -0.28
CA ASN A 99 -8.93 1.51 -1.05
C ASN A 99 -7.42 1.63 -1.27
N VAL A 100 -6.73 0.51 -1.22
CA VAL A 100 -5.29 0.42 -1.52
C VAL A 100 -5.09 -0.32 -2.83
N ARG A 101 -4.39 0.32 -3.77
CA ARG A 101 -3.98 -0.30 -5.02
C ARG A 101 -2.48 -0.17 -5.21
N VAL A 102 -1.77 -1.29 -5.19
CA VAL A 102 -0.32 -1.32 -5.40
C VAL A 102 0.01 -2.24 -6.56
N ARG A 103 0.79 -1.74 -7.50
CA ARG A 103 1.36 -2.53 -8.60
C ARG A 103 2.86 -2.35 -8.64
N SER A 104 3.58 -3.46 -8.50
CA SER A 104 5.03 -3.50 -8.59
C SER A 104 5.47 -4.52 -9.65
N THR A 105 6.71 -4.41 -10.10
CA THR A 105 7.36 -5.49 -10.86
C THR A 105 8.32 -6.25 -9.97
N ASN A 106 9.18 -5.55 -9.24
CA ASN A 106 10.16 -6.15 -8.33
C ASN A 106 10.16 -5.40 -7.00
N GLY A 107 10.04 -6.13 -5.93
CA GLY A 107 10.04 -5.61 -4.55
C GLY A 107 8.84 -6.10 -3.76
N ASP A 108 8.98 -6.05 -2.46
CA ASP A 108 7.96 -6.48 -1.53
C ASP A 108 6.91 -5.39 -1.31
N ILE A 109 5.69 -5.82 -1.07
CA ILE A 109 4.57 -4.94 -0.75
C ILE A 109 4.10 -5.25 0.67
N SER A 110 4.13 -4.28 1.55
CA SER A 110 3.60 -4.39 2.91
C SER A 110 2.52 -3.34 3.13
N VAL A 111 1.35 -3.79 3.57
CA VAL A 111 0.24 -2.95 4.00
C VAL A 111 -0.14 -3.39 5.40
N ASP A 112 0.09 -2.54 6.41
CA ASP A 112 -0.17 -2.95 7.79
C ASP A 112 -1.66 -2.96 8.10
N ARG A 113 -2.40 -1.90 7.74
CA ARG A 113 -3.85 -1.84 7.93
C ARG A 113 -4.58 -1.25 6.74
N ALA A 114 -5.63 -1.93 6.31
CA ALA A 114 -6.53 -1.44 5.26
C ALA A 114 -7.98 -1.39 5.78
N GLY A 115 -8.58 -0.20 5.74
CA GLY A 115 -9.96 0.04 6.12
C GLY A 115 -10.98 -0.34 5.06
N ALA A 116 -10.53 -0.61 3.82
CA ALA A 116 -11.37 -0.97 2.68
C ALA A 116 -10.64 -1.98 1.78
N GLY A 117 -11.05 -2.10 0.53
CA GLY A 117 -10.50 -3.08 -0.41
C GLY A 117 -9.00 -2.88 -0.71
N VAL A 118 -8.30 -3.98 -0.95
CA VAL A 118 -6.88 -4.01 -1.29
C VAL A 118 -6.66 -4.75 -2.61
N GLU A 119 -5.99 -4.11 -3.56
CA GLU A 119 -5.45 -4.75 -4.76
C GLU A 119 -3.94 -4.58 -4.75
N ALA A 120 -3.18 -5.66 -4.51
CA ALA A 120 -1.73 -5.62 -4.53
C ALA A 120 -1.17 -6.71 -5.46
N LYS A 121 -0.37 -6.29 -6.43
CA LYS A 121 0.22 -7.17 -7.44
C LYS A 121 1.70 -6.86 -7.62
N THR A 122 2.53 -7.91 -7.61
CA THR A 122 3.95 -7.82 -7.97
C THR A 122 4.32 -9.01 -8.86
N SER A 123 5.40 -8.92 -9.62
CA SER A 123 5.92 -10.10 -10.33
C SER A 123 6.92 -10.86 -9.45
N ASN A 124 7.85 -10.14 -8.81
CA ASN A 124 8.86 -10.72 -7.94
C ASN A 124 8.87 -9.98 -6.60
N GLY A 125 8.46 -10.64 -5.56
CA GLY A 125 8.39 -10.11 -4.21
C GLY A 125 7.22 -10.71 -3.44
N SER A 126 7.28 -10.60 -2.14
CA SER A 126 6.24 -11.06 -1.23
C SER A 126 5.23 -9.94 -0.96
N ILE A 127 4.01 -10.32 -0.65
CA ILE A 127 2.97 -9.37 -0.28
C ILE A 127 2.48 -9.70 1.12
N ARG A 128 2.56 -8.72 2.00
CA ARG A 128 2.07 -8.82 3.37
C ARG A 128 0.94 -7.83 3.61
N LEU A 129 -0.21 -8.34 4.01
CA LEU A 129 -1.34 -7.58 4.50
C LEU A 129 -1.53 -7.89 5.99
N GLY A 130 -1.26 -6.93 6.85
CA GLY A 130 -1.28 -7.11 8.30
C GLY A 130 -2.68 -7.29 8.83
N GLU A 131 -3.61 -6.38 8.47
CA GLU A 131 -4.99 -6.43 8.91
C GLU A 131 -5.96 -5.90 7.87
N VAL A 132 -7.01 -6.64 7.62
CA VAL A 132 -8.18 -6.21 6.85
C VAL A 132 -9.46 -6.64 7.54
N ALA A 133 -10.41 -5.71 7.67
CA ALA A 133 -11.69 -5.95 8.32
C ALA A 133 -12.85 -6.15 7.34
N ARG A 134 -12.80 -5.52 6.16
CA ARG A 134 -13.92 -5.53 5.20
C ARG A 134 -13.47 -5.27 3.76
N GLY A 135 -14.34 -5.57 2.82
CA GLY A 135 -14.15 -5.29 1.41
C GLY A 135 -13.58 -6.47 0.62
N SER A 136 -12.99 -6.18 -0.52
CA SER A 136 -12.40 -7.20 -1.41
C SER A 136 -10.88 -7.06 -1.39
N VAL A 137 -10.20 -8.17 -1.16
CA VAL A 137 -8.73 -8.27 -1.18
C VAL A 137 -8.32 -9.10 -2.38
N GLU A 138 -7.53 -8.53 -3.27
CA GLU A 138 -6.94 -9.22 -4.40
C GLU A 138 -5.42 -9.12 -4.34
N LEU A 139 -4.75 -10.22 -4.03
CA LEU A 139 -3.30 -10.30 -3.96
C LEU A 139 -2.76 -11.23 -5.04
N GLY A 140 -1.71 -10.80 -5.74
CA GLY A 140 -1.08 -11.59 -6.78
C GLY A 140 0.43 -11.40 -6.87
N THR A 141 1.17 -12.51 -6.87
CA THR A 141 2.60 -12.49 -7.21
C THR A 141 2.94 -13.67 -8.12
N ALA A 142 3.99 -13.55 -8.92
CA ALA A 142 4.50 -14.71 -9.64
C ALA A 142 5.54 -15.46 -8.80
N MET A 143 6.41 -14.74 -8.08
CA MET A 143 7.45 -15.31 -7.21
C MET A 143 7.48 -14.56 -5.89
N GLY A 144 7.06 -15.22 -4.82
CA GLY A 144 7.01 -14.68 -3.47
C GLY A 144 5.86 -15.24 -2.65
N ASP A 145 5.92 -15.00 -1.36
CA ASP A 145 4.92 -15.46 -0.40
C ASP A 145 3.82 -14.41 -0.20
N LEU A 146 2.63 -14.89 0.12
CA LEU A 146 1.49 -14.05 0.48
C LEU A 146 1.13 -14.28 1.94
N GLU A 147 1.10 -13.22 2.73
CA GLU A 147 0.65 -13.25 4.12
C GLU A 147 -0.54 -12.32 4.31
N ILE A 148 -1.63 -12.84 4.87
CA ILE A 148 -2.89 -12.13 5.00
C ILE A 148 -3.40 -12.22 6.42
N GLY A 149 -3.49 -11.08 7.10
CA GLY A 149 -4.12 -10.93 8.40
C GLY A 149 -5.57 -10.49 8.24
N ILE A 150 -6.48 -11.20 8.88
CA ILE A 150 -7.91 -10.89 8.90
C ILE A 150 -8.28 -10.48 10.31
N ALA A 151 -8.93 -9.33 10.43
CA ALA A 151 -9.35 -8.80 11.72
C ALA A 151 -10.25 -9.79 12.49
N GLU A 152 -10.12 -9.77 13.81
CA GLU A 152 -11.02 -10.57 14.65
C GLU A 152 -12.48 -10.18 14.44
N GLY A 153 -13.40 -11.14 14.49
CA GLY A 153 -14.83 -10.92 14.25
C GLY A 153 -15.22 -10.69 12.79
N THR A 154 -14.28 -10.78 11.84
CA THR A 154 -14.55 -10.66 10.42
C THR A 154 -14.76 -12.01 9.76
N ALA A 155 -15.86 -12.19 9.05
CA ALA A 155 -16.11 -13.37 8.22
C ALA A 155 -15.29 -13.28 6.92
N ALA A 156 -14.57 -14.35 6.58
CA ALA A 156 -13.74 -14.37 5.39
C ALA A 156 -14.19 -15.40 4.37
N ARG A 157 -14.38 -14.98 3.13
CA ARG A 157 -14.52 -15.88 1.98
C ARG A 157 -13.18 -15.96 1.25
N LEU A 158 -12.57 -17.13 1.21
CA LEU A 158 -11.23 -17.32 0.69
C LEU A 158 -11.26 -18.04 -0.67
N GLN A 159 -10.61 -17.43 -1.66
CA GLN A 159 -10.27 -18.05 -2.95
C GLN A 159 -8.76 -17.94 -3.13
N VAL A 160 -8.03 -18.95 -2.68
CA VAL A 160 -6.57 -18.92 -2.65
C VAL A 160 -6.00 -20.04 -3.49
N ASN A 161 -4.97 -19.73 -4.27
CA ASN A 161 -4.32 -20.70 -5.14
C ASN A 161 -2.81 -20.45 -5.21
N SER A 162 -2.03 -21.49 -4.87
CA SER A 162 -0.60 -21.52 -5.15
C SER A 162 -0.31 -22.65 -6.12
N LYS A 163 0.47 -22.37 -7.17
CA LYS A 163 0.83 -23.36 -8.17
C LYS A 163 1.95 -24.28 -7.68
N PHE A 164 2.97 -23.69 -7.04
CA PHE A 164 4.11 -24.39 -6.44
C PHE A 164 4.40 -23.81 -5.07
N GLY A 165 3.68 -24.27 -4.05
CA GLY A 165 3.82 -23.80 -2.68
C GLY A 165 2.72 -24.37 -1.78
N GLN A 166 2.79 -24.04 -0.51
CA GLN A 166 1.81 -24.49 0.49
C GLN A 166 0.82 -23.38 0.80
N VAL A 167 -0.44 -23.76 0.94
CA VAL A 167 -1.47 -22.88 1.47
C VAL A 167 -1.74 -23.26 2.91
N ARG A 168 -1.55 -22.32 3.83
CA ARG A 168 -1.79 -22.50 5.27
C ARG A 168 -2.92 -21.58 5.69
N ASN A 169 -4.05 -22.15 6.00
CA ASN A 169 -5.16 -21.44 6.60
C ASN A 169 -5.12 -21.66 8.12
N LEU A 170 -4.83 -20.60 8.86
CA LEU A 170 -4.74 -20.59 10.32
C LEU A 170 -5.95 -19.86 10.95
N LEU A 171 -7.04 -19.70 10.20
CA LEU A 171 -8.29 -19.19 10.74
C LEU A 171 -9.01 -20.33 11.48
N ASP A 172 -9.45 -20.05 12.69
CA ASP A 172 -10.26 -21.00 13.46
C ASP A 172 -11.64 -21.17 12.82
N ASP A 173 -12.02 -22.40 12.53
CA ASP A 173 -13.32 -22.77 11.93
C ASP A 173 -14.51 -22.64 12.92
N THR A 174 -14.27 -22.20 14.15
CA THR A 174 -15.22 -22.33 15.26
C THR A 174 -16.27 -21.23 15.35
N THR A 175 -16.14 -20.15 14.60
CA THR A 175 -17.12 -19.07 14.65
C THR A 175 -17.90 -19.02 13.34
N ARG A 176 -19.14 -19.52 13.36
CA ARG A 176 -20.06 -19.30 12.25
C ARG A 176 -20.36 -17.81 12.16
N PRO A 177 -20.16 -17.15 11.00
CA PRO A 177 -20.44 -15.72 10.87
C PRO A 177 -21.88 -15.41 11.30
N GLU A 178 -22.03 -14.43 12.19
CA GLU A 178 -23.35 -13.88 12.47
C GLU A 178 -23.76 -12.93 11.32
N ALA A 179 -25.05 -12.68 11.16
CA ALA A 179 -25.55 -11.86 10.06
C ALA A 179 -25.10 -10.38 10.13
N SER A 180 -24.48 -9.97 11.23
CA SER A 180 -23.93 -8.63 11.49
C SER A 180 -22.42 -8.52 11.33
N ASP A 181 -21.71 -9.63 11.04
CA ASP A 181 -20.25 -9.60 10.93
C ASP A 181 -19.79 -8.90 9.65
N GLU A 182 -18.75 -8.13 9.79
CA GLU A 182 -18.05 -7.57 8.61
C GLU A 182 -17.52 -8.73 7.75
N THR A 183 -17.62 -8.59 6.44
CA THR A 183 -17.22 -9.65 5.52
C THR A 183 -16.10 -9.17 4.62
N VAL A 184 -15.07 -10.00 4.49
CA VAL A 184 -13.97 -9.80 3.55
C VAL A 184 -13.93 -10.93 2.52
N GLU A 185 -13.85 -10.58 1.24
CA GLU A 185 -13.59 -11.52 0.16
C GLU A 185 -12.12 -11.47 -0.22
N VAL A 186 -11.40 -12.58 -0.03
CA VAL A 186 -9.97 -12.68 -0.32
C VAL A 186 -9.73 -13.54 -1.54
N ARG A 187 -9.08 -12.97 -2.55
CA ARG A 187 -8.53 -13.68 -3.71
C ARG A 187 -7.03 -13.54 -3.69
N ALA A 188 -6.32 -14.64 -3.49
CA ALA A 188 -4.87 -14.64 -3.44
C ALA A 188 -4.29 -15.69 -4.38
N HIS A 189 -3.32 -15.27 -5.20
CA HIS A 189 -2.67 -16.14 -6.17
C HIS A 189 -1.17 -15.93 -6.18
N THR A 190 -0.42 -17.03 -6.11
CA THR A 190 1.03 -17.06 -6.38
C THR A 190 1.38 -18.23 -7.28
N SER A 191 2.41 -18.08 -8.11
CA SER A 191 2.93 -19.22 -8.89
C SER A 191 3.99 -19.99 -8.11
N PHE A 192 4.93 -19.27 -7.49
CA PHE A 192 6.01 -19.86 -6.69
C PHE A 192 6.07 -19.15 -5.34
N GLY A 193 5.59 -19.83 -4.27
CA GLY A 193 5.56 -19.32 -2.91
C GLY A 193 4.38 -19.84 -2.11
N GLY A 194 4.44 -19.66 -0.81
CA GLY A 194 3.39 -20.05 0.12
C GLY A 194 2.33 -18.96 0.28
N ILE A 195 1.14 -19.35 0.73
CA ILE A 195 0.08 -18.45 1.14
C ILE A 195 -0.26 -18.77 2.59
N THR A 196 -0.16 -17.78 3.45
CA THR A 196 -0.52 -17.90 4.86
C THR A 196 -1.63 -16.92 5.21
N ILE A 197 -2.70 -17.43 5.78
CA ILE A 197 -3.84 -16.63 6.24
C ILE A 197 -3.98 -16.86 7.73
N ARG A 198 -4.06 -15.76 8.49
CA ARG A 198 -4.16 -15.80 9.96
C ARG A 198 -5.07 -14.73 10.49
N ARG A 199 -5.43 -14.79 11.77
CA ARG A 199 -5.99 -13.65 12.49
C ARG A 199 -4.90 -12.61 12.77
N SER A 200 -5.25 -11.34 12.72
CA SER A 200 -4.37 -10.23 13.05
C SER A 200 -4.35 -9.95 14.55
#